data_de88a0ef8763ecaf5fd62d6cbafc51df
#
_entry.id   de88a0ef8763ecaf5fd62d6cbafc51df
#
_cell.length_a   1.000
_cell.length_b   1.000
_cell.length_c   1.000
_cell.angle_alpha   90.00
_cell.angle_beta   90.00
_cell.angle_gamma   90.00
#
_symmetry.space_group_name_H-M   'P 1'
#
loop_
_entity.id
_entity.type
_entity.pdbx_description
1 polymer ?
#
loop_
_entity_poly.entity_id
_entity_poly.type
_entity_poly.pdbx_seq_one_letter_code
_entity_poly.pdbx_strand_id
1 'polypeptide(L)'
;MKNRLFILLVLSLQVMCSYAGQGWLNQMIVSKEKGGSNHSELKKSDDGFFNQHVLVLFYASTCPHCHQFAPEIKRWAERQQAEVLALSFDNQPLPDFPSFLPATTEWVNAAYAGQSISYPALFVLNKETHVLYPVAIGSMTSTELDIRMMSLIPKIKAYEDKRISA
;
A
#
# COMPACT_ATOMS: atom_id res chain seq x y z
N MET A 1 13.24 -42.96 57.25
CA MET A 1 12.29 -43.27 56.18
C MET A 1 11.37 -42.08 55.80
N LYS A 2 11.17 -41.07 56.66
CA LYS A 2 10.31 -39.87 56.35
C LYS A 2 10.91 -38.93 55.31
N ASN A 3 12.24 -38.80 55.23
CA ASN A 3 12.86 -37.82 54.25
C ASN A 3 12.84 -38.30 52.80
N ARG A 4 12.80 -39.59 52.52
CA ARG A 4 12.73 -40.10 51.14
C ARG A 4 11.34 -39.92 50.50
N LEU A 5 10.31 -40.00 51.35
CA LEU A 5 8.92 -39.77 50.86
C LEU A 5 8.66 -38.31 50.52
N PHE A 6 9.26 -37.38 51.27
CA PHE A 6 9.13 -35.92 51.03
C PHE A 6 9.83 -35.46 49.77
N ILE A 7 11.02 -36.06 49.45
CA ILE A 7 11.78 -35.78 48.22
C ILE A 7 11.02 -36.27 46.97
N LEU A 8 10.39 -37.44 47.04
CA LEU A 8 9.57 -37.95 45.93
C LEU A 8 8.31 -37.11 45.69
N LEU A 9 7.71 -36.54 46.74
CA LEU A 9 6.52 -35.70 46.63
C LEU A 9 6.85 -34.31 46.06
N VAL A 10 8.03 -33.78 46.38
CA VAL A 10 8.50 -32.48 45.80
C VAL A 10 8.91 -32.65 44.35
N LEU A 11 9.52 -33.78 43.95
CA LEU A 11 9.87 -34.06 42.55
C LEU A 11 8.62 -34.25 41.67
N SER A 12 7.52 -34.81 42.19
CA SER A 12 6.29 -35.00 41.42
C SER A 12 5.52 -33.68 41.17
N LEU A 13 5.71 -32.68 42.03
CA LEU A 13 5.07 -31.38 41.87
C LEU A 13 5.73 -30.49 40.78
N GLN A 14 7.02 -30.74 40.49
CA GLN A 14 7.73 -29.95 39.48
C GLN A 14 7.42 -30.37 38.03
N VAL A 15 6.93 -31.59 37.82
CA VAL A 15 6.59 -32.10 36.47
C VAL A 15 5.24 -31.57 35.96
N MET A 16 4.34 -31.15 36.88
CA MET A 16 3.02 -30.63 36.49
C MET A 16 3.00 -29.14 36.03
N CYS A 17 4.09 -28.40 36.27
CA CYS A 17 4.12 -26.95 35.92
C CYS A 17 4.62 -26.66 34.49
N SER A 18 5.14 -27.67 33.77
CA SER A 18 5.73 -27.49 32.44
C SER A 18 4.76 -27.70 31.27
N TYR A 19 3.53 -28.14 31.53
CA TYR A 19 2.54 -28.43 30.46
C TYR A 19 1.48 -27.36 30.28
N ALA A 20 1.46 -26.32 31.10
CA ALA A 20 0.39 -25.29 31.04
C ALA A 20 0.65 -24.12 30.06
N GLY A 21 1.84 -24.04 29.47
CA GLY A 21 2.27 -22.87 28.68
C GLY A 21 2.13 -22.96 27.16
N GLN A 22 1.88 -24.13 26.59
CA GLN A 22 1.94 -24.30 25.13
C GLN A 22 0.56 -24.35 24.44
N GLY A 23 -0.49 -24.65 25.18
CA GLY A 23 -1.83 -24.80 24.60
C GLY A 23 -2.46 -23.48 24.09
N TRP A 24 -2.26 -22.39 24.83
CA TRP A 24 -2.84 -21.09 24.48
C TRP A 24 -2.10 -20.40 23.33
N LEU A 25 -0.77 -20.60 23.23
CA LEU A 25 0.05 -20.10 22.12
C LEU A 25 -0.33 -20.79 20.80
N ASN A 26 -0.50 -22.10 20.81
CA ASN A 26 -0.97 -22.84 19.63
C ASN A 26 -2.41 -22.46 19.25
N GLN A 27 -3.28 -22.17 20.23
CA GLN A 27 -4.63 -21.68 19.95
C GLN A 27 -4.62 -20.27 19.36
N MET A 28 -3.72 -19.39 19.79
CA MET A 28 -3.55 -18.06 19.16
C MET A 28 -2.95 -18.15 17.75
N ILE A 29 -2.02 -19.03 17.50
CA ILE A 29 -1.42 -19.24 16.17
C ILE A 29 -2.47 -19.81 15.22
N VAL A 30 -3.20 -20.84 15.62
CA VAL A 30 -4.26 -21.47 14.81
C VAL A 30 -5.45 -20.52 14.58
N SER A 31 -5.79 -19.68 15.55
CA SER A 31 -6.82 -18.65 15.35
C SER A 31 -6.36 -17.51 14.43
N LYS A 32 -5.06 -17.20 14.43
CA LYS A 32 -4.47 -16.22 13.53
C LYS A 32 -4.31 -16.76 12.11
N GLU A 33 -4.00 -18.05 11.95
CA GLU A 33 -3.95 -18.72 10.65
C GLU A 33 -5.35 -18.96 10.05
N LYS A 34 -6.37 -19.25 10.85
CA LYS A 34 -7.77 -19.31 10.40
C LYS A 34 -8.38 -17.92 10.12
N GLY A 35 -7.82 -16.85 10.69
CA GLY A 35 -8.15 -15.46 10.36
C GLY A 35 -7.36 -14.90 9.18
N GLY A 36 -6.34 -15.62 8.69
CA GLY A 36 -5.41 -15.17 7.65
C GLY A 36 -5.76 -15.57 6.22
N SER A 37 -6.84 -16.26 5.97
CA SER A 37 -7.33 -16.54 4.61
C SER A 37 -8.70 -15.90 4.32
N ASN A 38 -9.07 -14.88 5.06
CA ASN A 38 -9.90 -13.85 4.51
C ASN A 38 -8.97 -12.89 3.74
N HIS A 39 -8.61 -13.25 2.50
CA HIS A 39 -8.77 -12.31 1.40
C HIS A 39 -10.27 -11.95 1.42
N SER A 40 -10.68 -11.25 2.47
CA SER A 40 -11.83 -10.38 2.39
C SER A 40 -11.52 -9.55 1.16
N GLU A 41 -12.28 -9.73 0.11
CA GLU A 41 -12.48 -8.72 -0.89
C GLU A 41 -12.38 -7.41 -0.15
N LEU A 42 -11.24 -6.70 -0.35
CA LEU A 42 -11.10 -5.32 0.05
C LEU A 42 -12.28 -4.68 -0.63
N LYS A 43 -13.32 -4.51 0.17
CA LYS A 43 -14.61 -4.00 -0.22
C LYS A 43 -14.30 -2.79 -1.08
N LYS A 44 -14.59 -2.88 -2.36
CA LYS A 44 -14.51 -1.82 -3.34
C LYS A 44 -15.09 -0.57 -2.68
N SER A 45 -14.24 0.20 -2.01
CA SER A 45 -14.59 1.48 -1.38
C SER A 45 -14.44 2.58 -2.42
N ASP A 46 -14.86 2.25 -3.65
CA ASP A 46 -14.92 3.23 -4.70
C ASP A 46 -16.32 3.86 -4.68
N ASP A 47 -16.48 4.86 -3.81
CA ASP A 47 -17.60 5.81 -3.84
C ASP A 47 -17.52 6.71 -5.08
N GLY A 48 -17.01 6.22 -6.22
CA GLY A 48 -16.81 7.01 -7.42
C GLY A 48 -15.60 7.96 -7.36
N PHE A 49 -14.67 7.75 -6.42
CA PHE A 49 -13.48 8.59 -6.27
C PHE A 49 -12.69 8.72 -7.59
N PHE A 50 -12.48 7.60 -8.30
CA PHE A 50 -11.75 7.58 -9.56
C PHE A 50 -12.56 8.09 -10.78
N ASN A 51 -13.83 8.45 -10.62
CA ASN A 51 -14.55 9.19 -11.67
C ASN A 51 -13.98 10.59 -11.84
N GLN A 52 -13.60 11.24 -10.73
CA GLN A 52 -13.04 12.60 -10.70
C GLN A 52 -11.51 12.62 -10.57
N HIS A 53 -10.89 11.47 -10.27
CA HIS A 53 -9.45 11.36 -10.03
C HIS A 53 -8.79 10.38 -10.98
N VAL A 54 -7.51 10.61 -11.27
CA VAL A 54 -6.66 9.75 -12.08
C VAL A 54 -5.31 9.56 -11.38
N LEU A 55 -4.69 8.40 -11.53
CA LEU A 55 -3.32 8.18 -11.10
C LEU A 55 -2.35 8.78 -12.12
N VAL A 56 -1.31 9.46 -11.65
CA VAL A 56 -0.24 10.02 -12.48
C VAL A 56 1.07 9.37 -12.07
N LEU A 57 1.68 8.63 -12.99
CA LEU A 57 2.97 7.97 -12.81
C LEU A 57 4.05 8.73 -13.56
N PHE A 58 5.03 9.29 -12.85
CA PHE A 58 6.27 9.81 -13.44
C PHE A 58 7.33 8.72 -13.44
N TYR A 59 7.97 8.52 -14.60
CA TYR A 59 8.97 7.47 -14.78
C TYR A 59 10.02 7.82 -15.83
N ALA A 60 11.15 7.07 -15.80
CA ALA A 60 12.06 6.94 -16.92
C ALA A 60 12.13 5.47 -17.34
N SER A 61 12.18 5.20 -18.64
CA SER A 61 12.17 3.82 -19.18
C SER A 61 13.40 3.00 -18.79
N THR A 62 14.50 3.67 -18.51
CA THR A 62 15.77 3.05 -18.09
C THR A 62 15.86 2.78 -16.59
N CYS A 63 14.86 3.19 -15.79
CA CYS A 63 14.87 3.07 -14.35
C CYS A 63 14.41 1.69 -13.87
N PRO A 64 15.27 0.87 -13.22
CA PRO A 64 14.88 -0.46 -12.75
C PRO A 64 13.72 -0.45 -11.74
N HIS A 65 13.67 0.54 -10.85
CA HIS A 65 12.57 0.69 -9.89
C HIS A 65 11.24 1.05 -10.56
N CYS A 66 11.29 1.76 -11.70
CA CYS A 66 10.09 2.04 -12.50
C CYS A 66 9.53 0.75 -13.10
N HIS A 67 10.40 -0.13 -13.63
CA HIS A 67 10.00 -1.45 -14.14
C HIS A 67 9.43 -2.37 -13.05
N GLN A 68 9.89 -2.25 -11.81
CA GLN A 68 9.35 -3.00 -10.67
C GLN A 68 7.98 -2.49 -10.23
N PHE A 69 7.79 -1.17 -10.24
CA PHE A 69 6.57 -0.56 -9.71
C PHE A 69 5.43 -0.50 -10.73
N ALA A 70 5.73 -0.39 -12.01
CA ALA A 70 4.71 -0.28 -13.07
C ALA A 70 3.68 -1.42 -13.04
N PRO A 71 4.07 -2.72 -12.98
CA PRO A 71 3.10 -3.80 -12.91
C PRO A 71 2.26 -3.81 -11.62
N GLU A 72 2.80 -3.29 -10.49
CA GLU A 72 2.04 -3.16 -9.25
C GLU A 72 0.94 -2.10 -9.39
N ILE A 73 1.29 -0.93 -9.95
CA ILE A 73 0.34 0.16 -10.22
C ILE A 73 -0.74 -0.32 -11.18
N LYS A 74 -0.36 -0.98 -12.29
CA LYS A 74 -1.30 -1.46 -13.31
C LYS A 74 -2.33 -2.41 -12.70
N ARG A 75 -1.87 -3.46 -12.00
CA ARG A 75 -2.77 -4.40 -11.33
C ARG A 75 -3.67 -3.73 -10.30
N TRP A 76 -3.13 -2.79 -9.55
CA TRP A 76 -3.89 -2.03 -8.57
C TRP A 76 -4.97 -1.19 -9.24
N ALA A 77 -4.61 -0.43 -10.27
CA ALA A 77 -5.52 0.44 -11.02
C ALA A 77 -6.66 -0.36 -11.69
N GLU A 78 -6.33 -1.51 -12.28
CA GLU A 78 -7.34 -2.41 -12.87
C GLU A 78 -8.36 -2.89 -11.82
N ARG A 79 -7.92 -3.29 -10.62
CA ARG A 79 -8.81 -3.69 -9.53
C ARG A 79 -9.71 -2.56 -9.05
N GLN A 80 -9.20 -1.32 -9.04
CA GLN A 80 -9.94 -0.13 -8.58
C GLN A 80 -10.69 0.59 -9.70
N GLN A 81 -10.57 0.13 -10.94
CA GLN A 81 -11.13 0.79 -12.14
C GLN A 81 -10.60 2.24 -12.27
N ALA A 82 -9.37 2.46 -11.85
CA ALA A 82 -8.68 3.74 -11.91
C ALA A 82 -7.91 3.88 -13.22
N GLU A 83 -7.99 5.05 -13.83
CA GLU A 83 -7.16 5.43 -14.97
C GLU A 83 -5.74 5.75 -14.50
N VAL A 84 -4.72 5.43 -15.31
CA VAL A 84 -3.33 5.79 -15.07
C VAL A 84 -2.81 6.62 -16.24
N LEU A 85 -2.38 7.84 -15.94
CA LEU A 85 -1.67 8.71 -16.85
C LEU A 85 -0.16 8.51 -16.63
N ALA A 86 0.52 7.88 -17.57
CA ALA A 86 1.95 7.62 -17.51
C ALA A 86 2.73 8.78 -18.15
N LEU A 87 3.63 9.41 -17.41
CA LEU A 87 4.44 10.56 -17.83
C LEU A 87 5.92 10.18 -17.89
N SER A 88 6.47 10.15 -19.09
CA SER A 88 7.84 9.72 -19.37
C SER A 88 8.82 10.89 -19.39
N PHE A 89 9.93 10.78 -18.67
CA PHE A 89 11.02 11.75 -18.72
C PHE A 89 11.93 11.57 -19.93
N ASP A 90 11.99 10.38 -20.51
CA ASP A 90 12.87 10.03 -21.62
C ASP A 90 12.12 9.75 -22.94
N ASN A 91 10.81 10.01 -22.96
CA ASN A 91 9.92 9.78 -24.10
C ASN A 91 9.96 8.33 -24.62
N GLN A 92 10.13 7.38 -23.73
CA GLN A 92 10.10 5.95 -24.03
C GLN A 92 9.00 5.28 -23.19
N PRO A 93 8.35 4.21 -23.70
CA PRO A 93 7.31 3.48 -22.98
C PRO A 93 7.90 2.58 -21.90
N LEU A 94 7.06 2.23 -20.92
CA LEU A 94 7.25 1.02 -20.10
C LEU A 94 6.41 -0.13 -20.67
N PRO A 95 6.81 -1.39 -20.50
CA PRO A 95 6.03 -2.53 -20.97
C PRO A 95 4.59 -2.55 -20.49
N ASP A 96 4.35 -2.14 -19.22
CA ASP A 96 3.02 -2.07 -18.61
C ASP A 96 2.22 -0.84 -19.05
N PHE A 97 2.90 0.21 -19.51
CA PHE A 97 2.32 1.47 -19.97
C PHE A 97 2.86 1.84 -21.35
N PRO A 98 2.40 1.15 -22.43
CA PRO A 98 2.83 1.43 -23.78
C PRO A 98 2.33 2.79 -24.30
N SER A 99 1.20 3.27 -23.77
CA SER A 99 0.68 4.60 -24.04
C SER A 99 1.15 5.54 -22.93
N PHE A 100 1.81 6.63 -23.31
CA PHE A 100 2.37 7.60 -22.38
C PHE A 100 2.33 9.00 -22.96
N LEU A 101 2.55 10.01 -22.11
CA LEU A 101 2.78 11.39 -22.48
C LEU A 101 4.18 11.83 -22.00
N PRO A 102 4.79 12.87 -22.62
CA PRO A 102 6.02 13.45 -22.09
C PRO A 102 5.78 14.08 -20.70
N ALA A 103 6.73 13.94 -19.79
CA ALA A 103 6.77 14.68 -18.53
C ALA A 103 7.24 16.12 -18.82
N THR A 104 6.30 16.99 -19.28
CA THR A 104 6.62 18.38 -19.60
C THR A 104 6.98 19.19 -18.36
N THR A 105 7.57 20.36 -18.57
CA THR A 105 7.95 21.29 -17.48
C THR A 105 6.75 21.67 -16.61
N GLU A 106 5.56 21.82 -17.19
CA GLU A 106 4.33 22.12 -16.45
C GLU A 106 3.96 20.98 -15.49
N TRP A 107 3.99 19.74 -15.97
CA TRP A 107 3.76 18.56 -15.13
C TRP A 107 4.78 18.44 -13.99
N VAL A 108 6.06 18.66 -14.31
CA VAL A 108 7.15 18.58 -13.33
C VAL A 108 6.98 19.68 -12.27
N ASN A 109 6.70 20.91 -12.67
CA ASN A 109 6.50 22.02 -11.73
C ASN A 109 5.28 21.79 -10.84
N ALA A 110 4.18 21.27 -11.39
CA ALA A 110 2.98 20.95 -10.61
C ALA A 110 3.21 19.82 -9.59
N ALA A 111 3.97 18.79 -9.97
CA ALA A 111 4.20 17.63 -9.12
C ALA A 111 5.29 17.84 -8.07
N TYR A 112 6.38 18.50 -8.44
CA TYR A 112 7.58 18.61 -7.58
C TYR A 112 7.75 19.98 -6.93
N ALA A 113 7.01 21.00 -7.37
CA ALA A 113 7.03 22.35 -6.78
C ALA A 113 8.46 22.91 -6.53
N GLY A 114 9.37 22.68 -7.48
CA GLY A 114 10.77 23.10 -7.39
C GLY A 114 11.68 22.19 -6.56
N GLN A 115 11.15 21.05 -6.04
CA GLN A 115 11.97 20.05 -5.36
C GLN A 115 12.73 19.17 -6.38
N SER A 116 13.70 18.40 -5.89
CA SER A 116 14.45 17.46 -6.73
C SER A 116 13.53 16.42 -7.36
N ILE A 117 13.69 16.22 -8.66
CA ILE A 117 12.95 15.21 -9.41
C ILE A 117 13.43 13.82 -8.96
N SER A 118 12.48 12.97 -8.57
CA SER A 118 12.71 11.57 -8.24
C SER A 118 11.68 10.69 -8.95
N TYR A 119 12.09 9.55 -9.44
CA TYR A 119 11.21 8.57 -10.08
C TYR A 119 11.58 7.13 -9.70
N PRO A 120 10.60 6.19 -9.69
CA PRO A 120 9.19 6.43 -10.00
C PRO A 120 8.53 7.33 -8.96
N ALA A 121 7.55 8.12 -9.38
CA ALA A 121 6.71 8.89 -8.48
C ALA A 121 5.25 8.75 -8.89
N LEU A 122 4.37 8.48 -7.91
CA LEU A 122 2.95 8.28 -8.11
C LEU A 122 2.17 9.38 -7.39
N PHE A 123 1.20 9.95 -8.09
CA PHE A 123 0.28 10.96 -7.58
C PHE A 123 -1.16 10.59 -7.88
N VAL A 124 -2.09 11.15 -7.14
CA VAL A 124 -3.50 11.27 -7.51
C VAL A 124 -3.73 12.67 -8.03
N LEU A 125 -4.33 12.80 -9.20
CA LEU A 125 -4.72 14.07 -9.80
C LEU A 125 -6.24 14.21 -9.74
N ASN A 126 -6.74 15.32 -9.23
CA ASN A 126 -8.13 15.71 -9.41
C ASN A 126 -8.29 16.33 -10.80
N LYS A 127 -9.19 15.78 -11.64
CA LYS A 127 -9.39 16.18 -13.05
C LYS A 127 -9.98 17.58 -13.19
N GLU A 128 -10.72 18.06 -12.18
CA GLU A 128 -11.38 19.37 -12.20
C GLU A 128 -10.47 20.48 -11.68
N THR A 129 -9.84 20.25 -10.53
CA THR A 129 -9.03 21.26 -9.84
C THR A 129 -7.57 21.25 -10.26
N HIS A 130 -7.13 20.20 -10.98
CA HIS A 130 -5.74 19.91 -11.38
C HIS A 130 -4.75 19.84 -10.21
N VAL A 131 -5.25 19.57 -9.00
CA VAL A 131 -4.40 19.38 -7.81
C VAL A 131 -3.82 17.97 -7.82
N LEU A 132 -2.51 17.88 -7.60
CA LEU A 132 -1.75 16.64 -7.47
C LEU A 132 -1.52 16.32 -5.99
N TYR A 133 -1.90 15.12 -5.58
CA TYR A 133 -1.70 14.59 -4.23
C TYR A 133 -0.64 13.49 -4.25
N PRO A 134 0.49 13.63 -3.54
CA PRO A 134 1.56 12.64 -3.59
C PRO A 134 1.15 11.32 -2.92
N VAL A 135 1.30 10.22 -3.66
CA VAL A 135 1.08 8.86 -3.17
C VAL A 135 2.40 8.23 -2.75
N ALA A 136 3.38 8.20 -3.66
CA ALA A 136 4.66 7.55 -3.46
C ALA A 136 5.78 8.28 -4.20
N ILE A 137 6.96 8.31 -3.59
CA ILE A 137 8.23 8.61 -4.23
C ILE A 137 9.10 7.36 -4.06
N GLY A 138 9.48 6.72 -5.16
CA GLY A 138 10.08 5.39 -5.19
C GLY A 138 9.04 4.28 -5.41
N SER A 139 9.52 3.03 -5.48
CA SER A 139 8.66 1.85 -5.69
C SER A 139 7.99 1.40 -4.39
N MET A 140 6.81 0.79 -4.53
CA MET A 140 6.03 0.16 -3.47
C MET A 140 5.58 -1.22 -3.90
N THR A 141 5.34 -2.10 -2.95
CA THR A 141 4.60 -3.35 -3.17
C THR A 141 3.11 -3.08 -3.31
N SER A 142 2.36 -4.03 -3.86
CA SER A 142 0.90 -3.95 -3.96
C SER A 142 0.23 -3.71 -2.60
N THR A 143 0.68 -4.39 -1.56
CA THR A 143 0.15 -4.24 -0.20
C THR A 143 0.43 -2.86 0.39
N GLU A 144 1.62 -2.32 0.19
CA GLU A 144 1.97 -0.96 0.64
C GLU A 144 1.13 0.09 -0.09
N LEU A 145 0.91 -0.10 -1.40
CA LEU A 145 0.05 0.78 -2.20
C LEU A 145 -1.40 0.73 -1.71
N ASP A 146 -1.95 -0.45 -1.42
CA ASP A 146 -3.29 -0.62 -0.86
C ASP A 146 -3.43 0.15 0.47
N ILE A 147 -2.51 -0.06 1.41
CA ILE A 147 -2.51 0.61 2.72
C ILE A 147 -2.40 2.14 2.55
N ARG A 148 -1.51 2.57 1.67
CA ARG A 148 -1.30 3.99 1.38
C ARG A 148 -2.56 4.65 0.84
N MET A 149 -3.22 4.04 -0.15
CA MET A 149 -4.42 4.58 -0.77
C MET A 149 -5.63 4.57 0.19
N MET A 150 -5.80 3.50 1.00
CA MET A 150 -6.82 3.46 2.04
C MET A 150 -6.70 4.63 3.04
N SER A 151 -5.46 5.04 3.36
CA SER A 151 -5.20 6.19 4.25
C SER A 151 -5.33 7.54 3.54
N LEU A 152 -5.00 7.61 2.25
CA LEU A 152 -4.89 8.86 1.51
C LEU A 152 -6.23 9.34 0.94
N ILE A 153 -7.04 8.44 0.36
CA ILE A 153 -8.32 8.79 -0.26
C ILE A 153 -9.26 9.56 0.70
N PRO A 154 -9.48 9.13 1.95
CA PRO A 154 -10.32 9.91 2.88
C PRO A 154 -9.77 11.31 3.17
N LYS A 155 -8.44 11.47 3.19
CA LYS A 155 -7.80 12.75 3.44
C LYS A 155 -7.96 13.70 2.25
N ILE A 156 -7.85 13.19 1.03
CA ILE A 156 -8.10 13.98 -0.20
C ILE A 156 -9.53 14.47 -0.19
N LYS A 157 -10.51 13.58 -0.01
CA LYS A 157 -11.93 13.95 0.07
C LYS A 157 -12.18 15.05 1.10
N ALA A 158 -11.70 14.86 2.34
CA ALA A 158 -11.88 15.85 3.40
C ALA A 158 -11.19 17.20 3.10
N TYR A 159 -10.09 17.20 2.38
CA TYR A 159 -9.41 18.43 1.96
C TYR A 159 -10.20 19.16 0.86
N GLU A 160 -10.71 18.43 -0.10
CA GLU A 160 -11.50 18.98 -1.23
C GLU A 160 -12.83 19.55 -0.75
N ASP A 161 -13.54 18.83 0.15
CA ASP A 161 -14.80 19.29 0.76
C ASP A 161 -14.64 20.65 1.48
N LYS A 162 -13.52 20.84 2.18
CA LYS A 162 -13.21 22.11 2.84
C LYS A 162 -12.99 23.25 1.87
N ARG A 163 -12.39 22.96 0.71
CA ARG A 163 -12.13 24.01 -0.32
C ARG A 163 -13.39 24.42 -1.06
N ILE A 164 -14.36 23.54 -1.20
CA ILE A 164 -15.66 23.84 -1.83
C ILE A 164 -16.54 24.66 -0.88
N SER A 165 -16.35 24.50 0.43
CA SER A 165 -17.17 25.14 1.48
C SER A 165 -16.63 26.52 1.92
N ALA A 166 -15.48 26.94 1.42
CA ALA A 166 -14.82 28.22 1.77
C ALA A 166 -14.97 29.27 0.67
#